data_b22c85d86efb2b16302e583dee10003f
#
_entry.id   b22c85d86efb2b16302e583dee10003f
#
_cell.length_a   1.000
_cell.length_b   1.000
_cell.length_c   1.000
_cell.angle_alpha   90.00
_cell.angle_beta   90.00
_cell.angle_gamma   90.00
#
_symmetry.space_group_name_H-M   'P 1'
#
loop_
_entity.id
_entity.type
_entity.pdbx_description
1 polymer ?
#
loop_
_entity_poly.entity_id
_entity_poly.type
_entity_poly.pdbx_seq_one_letter_code
_entity_poly.pdbx_strand_id
1 'polypeptide(L)'
;MEYEIPRECLGEALAALPRIIAQLPFKVQFPVEVRFTGPDDVWLSHGYGRDSAYIAVHQFSGSPYEPYFRAFEAVCAPLSGRPHWGKLHYRDAESLRQAYPKFDDFRAVRDQLDPGRIFTNAYLDRVLGA
;
A
#
# COMPACT_ATOMS: atom_id res chain seq x y z
N MET A 1 -5.61 -0.03 7.12
CA MET A 1 -4.62 0.20 6.03
C MET A 1 -3.33 -0.51 6.37
N GLU A 2 -2.61 -0.99 5.37
CA GLU A 2 -1.28 -1.62 5.55
C GLU A 2 -0.40 -1.30 4.36
N TYR A 3 0.86 -0.97 4.64
CA TYR A 3 1.89 -0.70 3.65
C TYR A 3 3.10 -1.59 3.90
N GLU A 4 3.70 -2.03 2.84
CA GLU A 4 5.02 -2.65 2.81
C GLU A 4 6.03 -1.61 2.30
N ILE A 5 7.16 -1.49 2.99
CA ILE A 5 8.28 -0.62 2.66
C ILE A 5 9.59 -1.40 2.71
N PRO A 6 10.68 -0.92 2.07
CA PRO A 6 12.00 -1.47 2.29
C PRO A 6 12.33 -1.53 3.78
N ARG A 7 12.89 -2.63 4.24
CA ARG A 7 13.15 -2.88 5.66
C ARG A 7 13.98 -1.79 6.33
N GLU A 8 14.94 -1.23 5.63
CA GLU A 8 15.80 -0.14 6.08
C GLU A 8 15.04 1.17 6.34
N CYS A 9 13.89 1.36 5.69
CA CYS A 9 13.04 2.56 5.85
C CYS A 9 12.10 2.49 7.07
N LEU A 10 12.07 1.35 7.78
CA LEU A 10 11.13 1.15 8.90
C LEU A 10 11.26 2.23 9.98
N GLY A 11 12.48 2.57 10.37
CA GLY A 11 12.73 3.57 11.42
C GLY A 11 12.18 4.94 11.08
N GLU A 12 12.30 5.36 9.82
CA GLU A 12 11.78 6.63 9.32
C GLU A 12 10.24 6.65 9.34
N ALA A 13 9.61 5.59 8.82
CA ALA A 13 8.16 5.49 8.79
C ALA A 13 7.56 5.47 10.21
N LEU A 14 8.14 4.71 11.14
CA LEU A 14 7.68 4.67 12.53
C LEU A 14 7.87 6.00 13.26
N ALA A 15 8.96 6.72 12.99
CA ALA A 15 9.22 8.04 13.59
C ALA A 15 8.21 9.12 13.15
N ALA A 16 7.54 8.92 12.01
CA ALA A 16 6.51 9.84 11.53
C ALA A 16 5.16 9.64 12.26
N LEU A 17 4.85 8.43 12.73
CA LEU A 17 3.54 8.10 13.31
C LEU A 17 3.13 8.96 14.51
N PRO A 18 3.98 9.22 15.53
CA PRO A 18 3.59 10.07 16.64
C PRO A 18 3.20 11.49 16.22
N ARG A 19 3.88 12.03 15.20
CA ARG A 19 3.57 13.37 14.65
C ARG A 19 2.25 13.38 13.91
N ILE A 20 1.98 12.35 13.11
CA ILE A 20 0.68 12.18 12.44
C ILE A 20 -0.42 12.11 13.48
N ILE A 21 -0.30 11.22 14.47
CA ILE A 21 -1.33 10.97 15.48
C ILE A 21 -1.62 12.23 16.31
N ALA A 22 -0.59 13.01 16.65
CA ALA A 22 -0.75 14.25 17.41
C ALA A 22 -1.54 15.35 16.68
N GLN A 23 -1.60 15.29 15.35
CA GLN A 23 -2.33 16.26 14.52
C GLN A 23 -3.77 15.85 14.18
N LEU A 24 -4.19 14.63 14.56
CA LEU A 24 -5.52 14.14 14.26
C LEU A 24 -6.57 14.76 15.19
N PRO A 25 -7.77 15.07 14.68
CA PRO A 25 -8.88 15.57 15.48
C PRO A 25 -9.60 14.49 16.31
N PHE A 26 -9.06 13.27 16.32
CA PHE A 26 -9.59 12.10 17.03
C PHE A 26 -8.46 11.23 17.59
N LYS A 27 -8.80 10.31 18.48
CA LYS A 27 -7.83 9.39 19.09
C LYS A 27 -7.63 8.15 18.23
N VAL A 28 -6.38 7.73 18.08
CA VAL A 28 -6.01 6.41 17.56
C VAL A 28 -5.90 5.47 18.75
N GLN A 29 -6.71 4.40 18.74
CA GLN A 29 -6.86 3.49 19.89
C GLN A 29 -6.30 2.09 19.62
N PHE A 30 -5.93 1.79 18.37
CA PHE A 30 -5.32 0.53 18.01
C PHE A 30 -3.80 0.60 18.00
N PRO A 31 -3.10 -0.48 18.40
CA PRO A 31 -1.67 -0.59 18.22
C PRO A 31 -1.32 -0.63 16.72
N VAL A 32 -0.11 -0.16 16.42
CA VAL A 32 0.50 -0.36 15.09
C VAL A 32 1.14 -1.74 15.06
N GLU A 33 0.88 -2.51 14.01
CA GLU A 33 1.47 -3.82 13.80
C GLU A 33 2.64 -3.71 12.82
N VAL A 34 3.76 -4.37 13.15
CA VAL A 34 4.94 -4.45 12.27
C VAL A 34 5.28 -5.91 12.02
N ARG A 35 5.50 -6.26 10.76
CA ARG A 35 5.92 -7.59 10.33
C ARG A 35 7.07 -7.49 9.35
N PHE A 36 7.83 -8.58 9.18
CA PHE A 36 8.95 -8.67 8.25
C PHE A 36 8.78 -9.84 7.30
N THR A 37 9.20 -9.67 6.06
CA THR A 37 9.28 -10.73 5.06
C THR A 37 10.59 -10.65 4.30
N GLY A 38 11.05 -11.81 3.83
CA GLY A 38 12.12 -11.89 2.84
C GLY A 38 11.63 -11.53 1.44
N PRO A 39 12.55 -11.41 0.47
CA PRO A 39 12.23 -11.13 -0.92
C PRO A 39 11.58 -12.34 -1.61
N ASP A 40 10.77 -12.04 -2.64
CA ASP A 40 10.24 -13.02 -3.58
C ASP A 40 10.39 -12.53 -5.04
N ASP A 41 9.93 -13.35 -6.01
CA ASP A 41 9.97 -13.06 -7.45
C ASP A 41 8.58 -12.94 -8.10
N VAL A 42 7.53 -12.85 -7.28
CA VAL A 42 6.15 -12.71 -7.76
C VAL A 42 5.84 -11.26 -8.13
N TRP A 43 5.46 -11.00 -9.37
CA TRP A 43 5.43 -9.66 -9.99
C TRP A 43 4.71 -8.55 -9.23
N LEU A 44 3.53 -8.83 -8.68
CA LEU A 44 2.77 -7.85 -7.89
C LEU A 44 2.82 -8.14 -6.38
N SER A 45 3.76 -8.97 -5.94
CA SER A 45 4.00 -9.15 -4.51
C SER A 45 4.56 -7.87 -3.89
N HIS A 46 4.17 -7.62 -2.66
CA HIS A 46 4.74 -6.54 -1.87
C HIS A 46 6.25 -6.74 -1.65
N GLY A 47 6.69 -8.00 -1.43
CA GLY A 47 8.09 -8.39 -1.22
C GLY A 47 8.92 -8.58 -2.49
N TYR A 48 8.39 -8.24 -3.69
CA TYR A 48 9.14 -8.44 -4.93
C TYR A 48 10.52 -7.77 -4.89
N GLY A 49 11.56 -8.60 -4.94
CA GLY A 49 12.95 -8.19 -5.11
C GLY A 49 13.59 -7.50 -3.90
N ARG A 50 13.00 -7.51 -2.69
CA ARG A 50 13.56 -6.82 -1.52
C ARG A 50 13.13 -7.40 -0.17
N ASP A 51 13.99 -7.27 0.84
CA ASP A 51 13.61 -7.45 2.24
C ASP A 51 12.66 -6.33 2.67
N SER A 52 11.60 -6.70 3.37
CA SER A 52 10.47 -5.82 3.58
C SER A 52 10.00 -5.75 5.02
N ALA A 53 9.48 -4.58 5.41
CA ALA A 53 8.73 -4.37 6.64
C ALA A 53 7.29 -3.95 6.30
N TYR A 54 6.32 -4.65 6.86
CA TYR A 54 4.90 -4.27 6.80
C TYR A 54 4.57 -3.44 8.02
N ILE A 55 3.83 -2.36 7.81
CA ILE A 55 3.27 -1.52 8.86
C ILE A 55 1.77 -1.44 8.66
N ALA A 56 1.01 -1.98 9.62
CA ALA A 56 -0.43 -1.92 9.59
C ALA A 56 -0.95 -0.92 10.62
N VAL A 57 -1.75 0.03 10.16
CA VAL A 57 -2.44 1.04 10.96
C VAL A 57 -3.94 0.77 10.96
N HIS A 58 -4.57 0.89 12.13
CA HIS A 58 -5.94 0.44 12.34
C HIS A 58 -6.81 1.53 12.96
N GLN A 59 -8.11 1.44 12.70
CA GLN A 59 -9.16 2.18 13.38
C GLN A 59 -10.39 1.30 13.55
N PHE A 60 -11.19 1.56 14.59
CA PHE A 60 -12.46 0.84 14.77
C PHE A 60 -13.44 1.15 13.65
N SER A 61 -14.24 0.15 13.28
CA SER A 61 -15.37 0.36 12.36
C SER A 61 -16.30 1.45 12.89
N GLY A 62 -16.68 2.37 12.02
CA GLY A 62 -17.50 3.53 12.38
C GLY A 62 -16.74 4.72 12.98
N SER A 63 -15.44 4.57 13.28
CA SER A 63 -14.60 5.70 13.72
C SER A 63 -13.99 6.43 12.53
N PRO A 64 -13.71 7.75 12.66
CA PRO A 64 -12.97 8.50 11.63
C PRO A 64 -11.61 7.85 11.37
N TYR A 65 -11.24 7.64 10.12
CA TYR A 65 -9.96 7.01 9.75
C TYR A 65 -9.23 7.72 8.60
N GLU A 66 -9.97 8.39 7.73
CA GLU A 66 -9.42 8.86 6.46
C GLU A 66 -8.24 9.84 6.62
N PRO A 67 -8.26 10.87 7.48
CA PRO A 67 -7.10 11.73 7.69
C PRO A 67 -5.86 10.96 8.17
N TYR A 68 -6.05 9.96 9.05
CA TYR A 68 -4.97 9.11 9.54
C TYR A 68 -4.35 8.28 8.42
N PHE A 69 -5.19 7.61 7.65
CA PHE A 69 -4.75 6.73 6.59
C PHE A 69 -4.09 7.50 5.44
N ARG A 70 -4.63 8.67 5.06
CA ARG A 70 -3.99 9.53 4.05
C ARG A 70 -2.64 10.05 4.51
N ALA A 71 -2.52 10.49 5.76
CA ALA A 71 -1.24 10.96 6.30
C ALA A 71 -0.21 9.83 6.37
N PHE A 72 -0.60 8.62 6.75
CA PHE A 72 0.27 7.45 6.77
C PHE A 72 0.69 7.02 5.35
N GLU A 73 -0.23 6.98 4.39
CA GLU A 73 0.08 6.71 2.99
C GLU A 73 1.08 7.73 2.42
N ALA A 74 0.91 9.02 2.75
CA ALA A 74 1.82 10.08 2.32
C ALA A 74 3.26 9.92 2.86
N VAL A 75 3.44 9.24 3.99
CA VAL A 75 4.76 8.85 4.50
C VAL A 75 5.31 7.64 3.75
N CYS A 76 4.48 6.61 3.51
CA CYS A 76 4.94 5.38 2.89
C CYS A 76 5.24 5.52 1.39
N ALA A 77 4.50 6.36 0.67
CA ALA A 77 4.61 6.50 -0.78
C ALA A 77 6.03 6.90 -1.25
N PRO A 78 6.69 7.94 -0.69
CA PRO A 78 8.05 8.31 -1.10
C PRO A 78 9.11 7.29 -0.66
N LEU A 79 8.80 6.42 0.30
CA LEU A 79 9.66 5.31 0.74
C LEU A 79 9.49 4.05 -0.15
N SER A 80 9.04 4.20 -1.37
CA SER A 80 8.73 3.08 -2.28
C SER A 80 7.69 2.11 -1.69
N GLY A 81 6.77 2.63 -0.90
CA GLY A 81 5.75 1.84 -0.21
C GLY A 81 4.76 1.20 -1.17
N ARG A 82 4.45 -0.08 -0.93
CA ARG A 82 3.48 -0.88 -1.65
C ARG A 82 2.28 -1.14 -0.77
N PRO A 83 1.06 -0.68 -1.14
CA PRO A 83 -0.13 -0.91 -0.34
C PRO A 83 -0.57 -2.37 -0.42
N HIS A 84 -1.15 -2.88 0.66
CA HIS A 84 -1.77 -4.19 0.66
C HIS A 84 -3.01 -4.19 -0.23
N TRP A 85 -3.04 -5.03 -1.27
CA TRP A 85 -4.08 -5.08 -2.30
C TRP A 85 -5.51 -5.28 -1.74
N GLY A 86 -5.67 -6.03 -0.67
CA GLY A 86 -6.97 -6.30 -0.04
C GLY A 86 -7.36 -5.35 1.09
N LYS A 87 -6.64 -4.23 1.27
CA LYS A 87 -6.90 -3.24 2.32
C LYS A 87 -7.14 -1.85 1.74
N LEU A 88 -7.61 -0.90 2.56
CA LEU A 88 -7.84 0.47 2.12
C LEU A 88 -6.52 1.14 1.74
N HIS A 89 -6.49 1.76 0.58
CA HIS A 89 -5.45 2.67 0.11
C HIS A 89 -6.02 3.61 -0.95
N TYR A 90 -5.33 4.72 -1.25
CA TYR A 90 -5.81 5.74 -2.19
C TYR A 90 -4.99 5.78 -3.48
N ARG A 91 -4.04 4.84 -3.65
CA ARG A 91 -3.19 4.75 -4.84
C ARG A 91 -3.98 4.33 -6.08
N ASP A 92 -3.56 4.82 -7.22
CA ASP A 92 -4.06 4.51 -8.56
C ASP A 92 -3.00 3.78 -9.42
N ALA A 93 -3.35 3.44 -10.66
CA ALA A 93 -2.46 2.73 -11.57
C ALA A 93 -1.16 3.48 -11.85
N GLU A 94 -1.20 4.81 -12.00
CA GLU A 94 0.00 5.61 -12.29
C GLU A 94 0.98 5.56 -11.13
N SER A 95 0.49 5.79 -9.92
CA SER A 95 1.31 5.77 -8.70
C SER A 95 1.80 4.36 -8.36
N LEU A 96 1.00 3.30 -8.58
CA LEU A 96 1.40 1.91 -8.34
C LEU A 96 2.42 1.42 -9.35
N ARG A 97 2.35 1.86 -10.61
CA ARG A 97 3.36 1.57 -11.63
C ARG A 97 4.76 1.96 -11.21
N GLN A 98 4.90 3.06 -10.45
CA GLN A 98 6.20 3.49 -9.93
C GLN A 98 6.72 2.60 -8.78
N ALA A 99 5.81 1.96 -8.03
CA ALA A 99 6.16 1.13 -6.88
C ALA A 99 6.44 -0.34 -7.23
N TYR A 100 5.88 -0.84 -8.33
CA TYR A 100 5.99 -2.24 -8.75
C TYR A 100 6.79 -2.39 -10.05
N PRO A 101 8.02 -2.93 -10.03
CA PRO A 101 8.88 -3.04 -11.22
C PRO A 101 8.27 -3.85 -12.36
N LYS A 102 7.38 -4.79 -12.05
CA LYS A 102 6.72 -5.68 -13.02
C LYS A 102 5.27 -5.31 -13.31
N PHE A 103 4.89 -4.07 -13.02
CA PHE A 103 3.50 -3.60 -13.19
C PHE A 103 3.04 -3.67 -14.67
N ASP A 104 3.85 -3.19 -15.59
CA ASP A 104 3.49 -3.19 -17.02
C ASP A 104 3.55 -4.59 -17.63
N ASP A 105 4.49 -5.45 -17.20
CA ASP A 105 4.55 -6.84 -17.62
C ASP A 105 3.27 -7.58 -17.20
N PHE A 106 2.81 -7.35 -15.95
CA PHE A 106 1.54 -7.92 -15.48
C PHE A 106 0.34 -7.43 -16.30
N ARG A 107 0.28 -6.12 -16.59
CA ARG A 107 -0.80 -5.56 -17.42
C ARG A 107 -0.81 -6.15 -18.83
N ALA A 108 0.35 -6.32 -19.44
CA ALA A 108 0.44 -6.92 -20.79
C ALA A 108 -0.12 -8.36 -20.80
N VAL A 109 0.19 -9.17 -19.77
CA VAL A 109 -0.37 -10.52 -19.65
C VAL A 109 -1.88 -10.46 -19.40
N ARG A 110 -2.37 -9.58 -18.52
CA ARG A 110 -3.81 -9.38 -18.29
C ARG A 110 -4.53 -9.06 -19.61
N ASP A 111 -3.99 -8.13 -20.39
CA ASP A 111 -4.61 -7.65 -21.64
C ASP A 111 -4.67 -8.74 -22.71
N GLN A 112 -3.70 -9.67 -22.71
CA GLN A 112 -3.73 -10.85 -23.57
C GLN A 112 -4.76 -11.90 -23.13
N LEU A 113 -4.93 -12.10 -21.82
CA LEU A 113 -5.82 -13.12 -21.27
C LEU A 113 -7.28 -12.64 -21.18
N ASP A 114 -7.50 -11.35 -20.97
CA ASP A 114 -8.82 -10.73 -20.88
C ASP A 114 -8.92 -9.48 -21.77
N PRO A 115 -8.86 -9.65 -23.10
CA PRO A 115 -8.92 -8.53 -24.05
C PRO A 115 -10.27 -7.79 -23.99
N GLY A 116 -11.32 -8.45 -23.55
CA GLY A 116 -12.66 -7.88 -23.37
C GLY A 116 -12.90 -7.20 -22.04
N ARG A 117 -11.92 -7.21 -21.11
CA ARG A 117 -12.02 -6.66 -19.76
C ARG A 117 -13.26 -7.15 -18.99
N ILE A 118 -13.52 -8.46 -19.09
CA ILE A 118 -14.66 -9.11 -18.44
C ILE A 118 -14.40 -9.25 -16.92
N PHE A 119 -13.14 -9.53 -16.54
CA PHE A 119 -12.73 -9.69 -15.14
C PHE A 119 -12.23 -8.38 -14.55
N THR A 120 -13.10 -7.36 -14.51
CA THR A 120 -12.80 -6.06 -13.94
C THR A 120 -13.90 -5.55 -13.00
N ASN A 121 -13.58 -4.52 -12.24
CA ASN A 121 -14.49 -3.74 -11.40
C ASN A 121 -13.85 -2.37 -11.13
N ALA A 122 -14.59 -1.45 -10.51
CA ALA A 122 -14.12 -0.09 -10.24
C ALA A 122 -12.79 -0.03 -9.43
N TYR A 123 -12.53 -1.00 -8.54
CA TYR A 123 -11.25 -1.09 -7.83
C TYR A 123 -10.11 -1.45 -8.79
N LEU A 124 -10.29 -2.51 -9.59
CA LEU A 124 -9.27 -2.95 -10.56
C LEU A 124 -9.01 -1.89 -11.63
N ASP A 125 -10.02 -1.18 -12.09
CA ASP A 125 -9.87 -0.07 -13.04
C ASP A 125 -9.02 1.06 -12.43
N ARG A 126 -9.23 1.37 -11.15
CA ARG A 126 -8.42 2.36 -10.44
C ARG A 126 -6.96 1.93 -10.27
N VAL A 127 -6.73 0.68 -9.85
CA VAL A 127 -5.39 0.23 -9.44
C VAL A 127 -4.55 -0.37 -10.56
N LEU A 128 -5.16 -0.86 -11.63
CA LEU A 128 -4.47 -1.44 -12.79
C LEU A 128 -4.66 -0.63 -14.08
N GLY A 129 -5.53 0.36 -14.06
CA GLY A 129 -5.96 1.11 -15.24
C GLY A 129 -7.01 0.35 -16.03
N ALA A 130 -7.93 1.11 -16.64
CA ALA A 130 -8.97 0.60 -17.54
C ALA A 130 -8.36 0.06 -18.84
#